data_6bb5ac24972ee119f1c6ca4c23c2db8a
#
_entry.id   6bb5ac24972ee119f1c6ca4c23c2db8a
#
_cell.length_a   1.000
_cell.length_b   1.000
_cell.length_c   1.000
_cell.angle_alpha   90.00
_cell.angle_beta   90.00
_cell.angle_gamma   90.00
#
_symmetry.space_group_name_H-M   'P 1'
#
loop_
_entity.id
_entity.type
_entity.pdbx_description
1 polymer ?
#
loop_
_entity_poly.entity_id
_entity_poly.type
_entity_poly.pdbx_seq_one_letter_code
_entity_poly.pdbx_strand_id
1 'polypeptide(L)'
;MPDHPTARDVPILRRALYEWCRDRGTAYYHSMILLDRQPVRPAGPPALVARELALNEAGRLAHADLWYIDTDLCDLLADAHRTMPRFAPTPPDLPSLHGLAVFATPIDVRDPRDEDGIAEFAAALGVHDPRFAEIPIQVGAVSWGPAVLPDRDDCRAGAVWMSFYAHSRMDELTVSEPDDVRRRAMADMPPMMIDNEAVVPMRPDGEPDGPWLLPDASDRTTTHGWAALLYAAFRLALQRGLGERVVERTPRPERRRTQRAGLPERDTRVCRLHRSTSQGTGTTGREYRHRWITRGHWRSQPWGPGGQLRRPTWIHQHIKGPVDAPLLGGDRVTIVDASEENYDGQP
;
A
#
# COMPACT_ATOMS: atom_id res chain seq x y z
N MET A 1 -5.15 17.86 3.93
CA MET A 1 -5.20 17.19 2.62
C MET A 1 -6.65 16.85 2.35
N PRO A 2 -7.15 16.85 1.10
CA PRO A 2 -8.51 16.39 0.83
C PRO A 2 -8.66 14.91 1.23
N ASP A 3 -9.88 14.47 1.53
CA ASP A 3 -10.19 13.08 1.87
C ASP A 3 -9.80 12.10 0.76
N HIS A 4 -9.75 12.59 -0.47
CA HIS A 4 -9.28 11.87 -1.65
C HIS A 4 -8.06 12.61 -2.23
N PRO A 5 -6.84 12.17 -1.95
CA PRO A 5 -5.64 12.75 -2.52
C PRO A 5 -5.59 12.55 -4.04
N THR A 6 -4.92 13.47 -4.71
CA THR A 6 -4.62 13.38 -6.15
C THR A 6 -3.13 13.14 -6.37
N ALA A 7 -2.74 12.80 -7.58
CA ALA A 7 -1.33 12.64 -7.93
C ALA A 7 -0.48 13.91 -7.65
N ARG A 8 -1.10 15.10 -7.67
CA ARG A 8 -0.43 16.38 -7.36
C ARG A 8 -0.17 16.59 -5.89
N ASP A 9 -0.88 15.86 -5.02
CA ASP A 9 -0.73 15.95 -3.57
C ASP A 9 0.43 15.08 -3.05
N VAL A 10 0.90 14.11 -3.85
CA VAL A 10 1.97 13.18 -3.45
C VAL A 10 3.28 13.89 -3.06
N PRO A 11 3.79 14.87 -3.86
CA PRO A 11 4.98 15.62 -3.46
C PRO A 11 4.76 16.46 -2.19
N ILE A 12 3.55 16.97 -1.99
CA ILE A 12 3.17 17.75 -0.80
C ILE A 12 3.22 16.86 0.44
N LEU A 13 2.60 15.68 0.35
CA LEU A 13 2.60 14.69 1.43
C LEU A 13 4.04 14.24 1.76
N ARG A 14 4.85 13.88 0.74
CA ARG A 14 6.24 13.51 0.94
C ARG A 14 7.01 14.55 1.75
N ARG A 15 6.88 15.82 1.36
CA ARG A 15 7.58 16.90 2.06
C ARG A 15 7.07 17.08 3.48
N ALA A 16 5.76 17.06 3.71
CA ALA A 16 5.19 17.17 5.05
C ALA A 16 5.64 16.03 5.97
N LEU A 17 5.63 14.79 5.49
CA LEU A 17 6.11 13.62 6.22
C LEU A 17 7.61 13.71 6.51
N TYR A 18 8.42 14.10 5.52
CA TYR A 18 9.87 14.29 5.69
C TYR A 18 10.19 15.33 6.78
N GLU A 19 9.58 16.50 6.69
CA GLU A 19 9.77 17.58 7.67
C GLU A 19 9.34 17.14 9.07
N TRP A 20 8.20 16.46 9.18
CA TRP A 20 7.71 15.94 10.44
C TRP A 20 8.63 14.86 11.02
N CYS A 21 9.05 13.87 10.25
CA CYS A 21 9.97 12.83 10.71
C CYS A 21 11.28 13.41 11.21
N ARG A 22 11.86 14.39 10.47
CA ARG A 22 13.12 15.05 10.84
C ARG A 22 13.00 15.86 12.12
N ASP A 23 11.91 16.61 12.28
CA ASP A 23 11.80 17.62 13.32
C ASP A 23 11.06 17.10 14.57
N ARG A 24 10.15 16.14 14.43
CA ARG A 24 9.27 15.64 15.50
C ARG A 24 9.21 14.10 15.60
N GLY A 25 9.66 13.37 14.62
CA GLY A 25 9.58 11.91 14.56
C GLY A 25 10.26 11.22 15.74
N THR A 26 11.28 11.83 16.35
CA THR A 26 11.96 11.26 17.53
C THR A 26 11.00 11.00 18.69
N ALA A 27 10.07 11.92 18.95
CA ALA A 27 9.10 11.76 20.06
C ALA A 27 8.12 10.61 19.77
N TYR A 28 7.65 10.51 18.53
CA TYR A 28 6.80 9.41 18.08
C TYR A 28 7.51 8.06 18.23
N TYR A 29 8.69 7.89 17.66
CA TYR A 29 9.43 6.63 17.75
C TYR A 29 9.82 6.28 19.18
N HIS A 30 10.11 7.27 20.03
CA HIS A 30 10.36 7.01 21.44
C HIS A 30 9.14 6.40 22.15
N SER A 31 7.95 6.92 21.88
CA SER A 31 6.70 6.35 22.39
C SER A 31 6.47 4.92 21.86
N MET A 32 6.69 4.69 20.56
CA MET A 32 6.55 3.35 19.97
C MET A 32 7.54 2.34 20.56
N ILE A 33 8.78 2.75 20.87
CA ILE A 33 9.77 1.89 21.52
C ILE A 33 9.31 1.53 22.95
N LEU A 34 8.78 2.49 23.70
CA LEU A 34 8.29 2.23 25.05
C LEU A 34 7.08 1.29 25.08
N LEU A 35 6.26 1.32 24.02
CA LEU A 35 5.10 0.45 23.84
C LEU A 35 5.45 -0.90 23.18
N ASP A 36 6.73 -1.14 22.86
CA ASP A 36 7.22 -2.34 22.15
C ASP A 36 6.53 -2.58 20.80
N ARG A 37 6.22 -1.50 20.07
CA ARG A 37 5.48 -1.51 18.79
C ARG A 37 6.37 -1.33 17.57
N GLN A 38 7.68 -1.57 17.68
CA GLN A 38 8.62 -1.49 16.56
C GLN A 38 8.86 -2.87 15.94
N PRO A 39 8.91 -2.96 14.59
CA PRO A 39 9.18 -4.24 13.91
C PRO A 39 10.61 -4.73 14.19
N VAL A 40 11.52 -3.80 14.46
CA VAL A 40 12.90 -4.07 14.84
C VAL A 40 13.37 -3.01 15.82
N ARG A 41 13.91 -3.45 16.93
CA ARG A 41 14.49 -2.55 17.93
C ARG A 41 16.02 -2.63 17.85
N PRO A 42 16.71 -1.61 17.32
CA PRO A 42 18.16 -1.53 17.41
C PRO A 42 18.61 -1.54 18.87
N ALA A 43 19.78 -2.13 19.14
CA ALA A 43 20.37 -2.09 20.48
C ALA A 43 20.80 -0.66 20.83
N GLY A 44 20.44 -0.19 22.03
CA GLY A 44 20.89 1.12 22.51
C GLY A 44 19.87 1.84 23.40
N PRO A 45 20.23 3.03 23.90
CA PRO A 45 19.31 3.87 24.68
C PRO A 45 18.08 4.27 23.85
N PRO A 46 16.84 4.13 24.40
CA PRO A 46 15.60 4.37 23.65
C PRO A 46 15.54 5.71 22.89
N ALA A 47 16.03 6.78 23.50
CA ALA A 47 16.02 8.11 22.87
C ALA A 47 16.95 8.21 21.64
N LEU A 48 18.09 7.54 21.65
CA LEU A 48 19.03 7.50 20.52
C LEU A 48 18.46 6.63 19.40
N VAL A 49 17.93 5.47 19.74
CA VAL A 49 17.25 4.58 18.80
C VAL A 49 16.05 5.29 18.13
N ALA A 50 15.24 6.00 18.91
CA ALA A 50 14.11 6.76 18.39
C ALA A 50 14.55 7.82 17.37
N ARG A 51 15.64 8.54 17.67
CA ARG A 51 16.22 9.52 16.76
C ARG A 51 16.73 8.87 15.46
N GLU A 52 17.39 7.73 15.58
CA GLU A 52 17.88 6.99 14.42
C GLU A 52 16.74 6.52 13.51
N LEU A 53 15.68 5.95 14.08
CA LEU A 53 14.50 5.53 13.34
C LEU A 53 13.83 6.71 12.62
N ALA A 54 13.65 7.84 13.32
CA ALA A 54 13.09 9.05 12.71
C ALA A 54 13.91 9.57 11.52
N LEU A 55 15.24 9.59 11.66
CA LEU A 55 16.16 10.01 10.59
C LEU A 55 16.19 9.01 9.44
N ASN A 56 16.07 7.71 9.72
CA ASN A 56 15.98 6.69 8.68
C ASN A 56 14.71 6.85 7.84
N GLU A 57 13.56 7.10 8.48
CA GLU A 57 12.33 7.36 7.74
C GLU A 57 12.42 8.65 6.93
N ALA A 58 12.93 9.73 7.52
CA ALA A 58 13.19 10.97 6.78
C ALA A 58 14.12 10.72 5.58
N GLY A 59 15.16 9.90 5.74
CA GLY A 59 16.07 9.50 4.66
C GLY A 59 15.36 8.72 3.55
N ARG A 60 14.49 7.77 3.88
CA ARG A 60 13.68 7.03 2.89
C ARG A 60 12.80 7.98 2.09
N LEU A 61 12.08 8.87 2.76
CA LEU A 61 11.23 9.89 2.14
C LEU A 61 12.01 10.88 1.28
N ALA A 62 13.23 11.27 1.71
CA ALA A 62 14.08 12.17 0.94
C ALA A 62 14.51 11.57 -0.40
N HIS A 63 14.72 10.26 -0.47
CA HIS A 63 15.14 9.56 -1.69
C HIS A 63 13.99 8.92 -2.45
N ALA A 64 12.76 9.01 -1.94
CA ALA A 64 11.60 8.31 -2.49
C ALA A 64 11.28 8.73 -3.93
N ASP A 65 11.12 7.75 -4.81
CA ASP A 65 10.34 7.90 -6.04
C ASP A 65 8.86 7.98 -5.67
N LEU A 66 8.10 8.80 -6.40
CA LEU A 66 6.72 9.10 -6.06
C LEU A 66 5.75 8.33 -6.94
N TRP A 67 4.78 7.67 -6.29
CA TRP A 67 3.80 6.83 -6.93
C TRP A 67 2.40 7.20 -6.45
N TYR A 68 1.47 7.20 -7.37
CA TYR A 68 0.05 7.39 -7.10
C TYR A 68 -0.73 6.23 -7.69
N ILE A 69 -1.48 5.54 -6.87
CA ILE A 69 -2.34 4.42 -7.26
C ILE A 69 -3.75 4.98 -7.45
N ASP A 70 -4.22 5.03 -8.69
CA ASP A 70 -5.50 5.63 -9.06
C ASP A 70 -6.69 4.80 -8.57
N THR A 71 -7.87 5.40 -8.48
CA THR A 71 -9.09 4.84 -7.91
C THR A 71 -9.43 3.45 -8.45
N ASP A 72 -9.48 3.29 -9.78
CA ASP A 72 -9.80 2.00 -10.41
C ASP A 72 -8.83 0.87 -9.98
N LEU A 73 -7.56 1.23 -9.78
CA LEU A 73 -6.54 0.28 -9.33
C LEU A 73 -6.64 0.03 -7.81
N CYS A 74 -7.06 1.03 -7.02
CA CYS A 74 -7.34 0.86 -5.59
C CYS A 74 -8.51 -0.10 -5.37
N ASP A 75 -9.59 0.01 -6.15
CA ASP A 75 -10.74 -0.87 -6.06
C ASP A 75 -10.36 -2.34 -6.34
N LEU A 76 -9.56 -2.55 -7.40
CA LEU A 76 -9.03 -3.88 -7.69
C LEU A 76 -8.11 -4.38 -6.58
N LEU A 77 -7.27 -3.51 -6.04
CA LEU A 77 -6.31 -3.82 -4.99
C LEU A 77 -6.98 -4.21 -3.68
N ALA A 78 -8.10 -3.56 -3.32
CA ALA A 78 -8.86 -3.86 -2.11
C ALA A 78 -9.30 -5.33 -2.04
N ASP A 79 -9.59 -5.94 -3.20
CA ASP A 79 -9.92 -7.38 -3.28
C ASP A 79 -8.67 -8.25 -3.50
N ALA A 80 -7.77 -7.80 -4.37
CA ALA A 80 -6.62 -8.60 -4.79
C ALA A 80 -5.61 -8.84 -3.68
N HIS A 81 -5.31 -7.84 -2.84
CA HIS A 81 -4.33 -7.99 -1.77
C HIS A 81 -4.74 -9.05 -0.75
N ARG A 82 -6.05 -9.21 -0.51
CA ARG A 82 -6.61 -10.18 0.45
C ARG A 82 -6.43 -11.63 0.01
N THR A 83 -6.24 -11.86 -1.27
CA THR A 83 -6.11 -13.20 -1.87
C THR A 83 -4.72 -13.44 -2.45
N MET A 84 -3.76 -12.55 -2.17
CA MET A 84 -2.39 -12.71 -2.63
C MET A 84 -1.78 -13.98 -2.02
N PRO A 85 -1.25 -14.90 -2.84
CA PRO A 85 -0.64 -16.10 -2.33
C PRO A 85 0.69 -15.78 -1.64
N ARG A 86 1.14 -16.68 -0.78
CA ARG A 86 2.49 -16.62 -0.21
C ARG A 86 3.52 -16.53 -1.32
N PHE A 87 4.48 -15.63 -1.18
CA PHE A 87 5.60 -15.53 -2.10
C PHE A 87 6.83 -14.92 -1.41
N ALA A 88 7.99 -15.22 -1.94
CA ALA A 88 9.25 -14.65 -1.47
C ALA A 88 9.56 -13.39 -2.30
N PRO A 89 9.54 -12.19 -1.72
CA PRO A 89 9.85 -10.96 -2.44
C PRO A 89 11.32 -10.90 -2.84
N THR A 90 11.55 -10.31 -4.00
CA THR A 90 12.89 -10.04 -4.53
C THR A 90 13.02 -8.54 -4.81
N PRO A 91 14.25 -7.96 -4.88
CA PRO A 91 14.43 -6.53 -5.16
C PRO A 91 13.64 -6.02 -6.38
N PRO A 92 13.54 -6.75 -7.51
CA PRO A 92 12.74 -6.30 -8.66
C PRO A 92 11.22 -6.29 -8.46
N ASP A 93 10.70 -6.79 -7.35
CA ASP A 93 9.25 -6.78 -7.08
C ASP A 93 8.75 -5.40 -6.66
N LEU A 94 9.66 -4.53 -6.21
CA LEU A 94 9.40 -3.11 -5.99
C LEU A 94 10.01 -2.28 -7.13
N PRO A 95 9.33 -1.18 -7.54
CA PRO A 95 9.72 -0.40 -8.72
C PRO A 95 10.92 0.51 -8.51
N SER A 96 11.36 0.69 -7.28
CA SER A 96 12.50 1.54 -6.88
C SER A 96 13.04 1.13 -5.53
N LEU A 97 14.31 1.50 -5.27
CA LEU A 97 14.97 1.23 -3.99
C LEU A 97 14.28 1.96 -2.82
N HIS A 98 13.88 3.22 -3.04
CA HIS A 98 13.11 4.01 -2.11
C HIS A 98 11.86 4.51 -2.81
N GLY A 99 10.74 4.54 -2.12
CA GLY A 99 9.52 5.06 -2.71
C GLY A 99 8.49 5.49 -1.68
N LEU A 100 7.51 6.24 -2.18
CA LEU A 100 6.28 6.59 -1.50
C LEU A 100 5.14 6.36 -2.48
N ALA A 101 4.24 5.44 -2.14
CA ALA A 101 2.99 5.23 -2.86
C ALA A 101 1.83 5.82 -2.07
N VAL A 102 0.98 6.61 -2.75
CA VAL A 102 -0.25 7.18 -2.19
C VAL A 102 -1.43 6.57 -2.94
N PHE A 103 -2.41 6.09 -2.20
CA PHE A 103 -3.63 5.49 -2.73
C PHE A 103 -4.72 6.56 -2.90
N ALA A 104 -5.37 6.60 -4.06
CA ALA A 104 -6.49 7.50 -4.33
C ALA A 104 -7.65 7.29 -3.36
N THR A 105 -7.89 6.02 -3.03
CA THR A 105 -8.84 5.58 -2.00
C THR A 105 -8.06 4.78 -0.97
N PRO A 106 -8.13 5.13 0.32
CA PRO A 106 -7.47 4.36 1.36
C PRO A 106 -7.93 2.91 1.37
N ILE A 107 -7.00 1.99 1.63
CA ILE A 107 -7.27 0.55 1.63
C ILE A 107 -7.44 0.06 3.07
N ASP A 108 -8.56 -0.59 3.34
CA ASP A 108 -8.82 -1.23 4.62
C ASP A 108 -7.95 -2.49 4.75
N VAL A 109 -7.06 -2.49 5.74
CA VAL A 109 -6.14 -3.59 6.02
C VAL A 109 -6.47 -4.33 7.31
N ARG A 110 -7.47 -3.87 8.07
CA ARG A 110 -7.83 -4.44 9.35
C ARG A 110 -8.57 -5.76 9.18
N ASP A 111 -8.23 -6.74 10.02
CA ASP A 111 -9.07 -7.89 10.29
C ASP A 111 -10.04 -7.57 11.44
N PRO A 112 -11.37 -7.65 11.25
CA PRO A 112 -12.32 -7.44 12.34
C PRO A 112 -12.18 -8.44 13.49
N ARG A 113 -11.36 -9.49 13.36
CA ARG A 113 -11.07 -10.47 14.42
C ARG A 113 -9.93 -10.09 15.36
N ASP A 114 -9.23 -8.97 15.12
CA ASP A 114 -8.13 -8.47 15.97
C ASP A 114 -8.63 -7.40 16.98
N GLU A 115 -9.83 -7.59 17.52
CA GLU A 115 -10.45 -6.64 18.46
C GLU A 115 -9.66 -6.52 19.78
N ASP A 116 -9.08 -7.62 20.26
CA ASP A 116 -8.34 -7.65 21.54
C ASP A 116 -7.06 -6.81 21.47
N GLY A 117 -6.27 -6.93 20.41
CA GLY A 117 -5.04 -6.16 20.24
C GLY A 117 -5.27 -4.66 20.10
N ILE A 118 -6.41 -4.26 19.55
CA ILE A 118 -6.81 -2.86 19.40
C ILE A 118 -7.29 -2.29 20.71
N ALA A 119 -8.05 -3.06 21.49
CA ALA A 119 -8.50 -2.65 22.80
C ALA A 119 -7.30 -2.42 23.76
N GLU A 120 -6.29 -3.30 23.73
CA GLU A 120 -5.05 -3.11 24.47
C GLU A 120 -4.29 -1.87 24.03
N PHE A 121 -4.19 -1.63 22.73
CA PHE A 121 -3.55 -0.43 22.19
C PHE A 121 -4.28 0.85 22.56
N ALA A 122 -5.60 0.86 22.45
CA ALA A 122 -6.44 1.98 22.88
C ALA A 122 -6.26 2.29 24.36
N ALA A 123 -6.26 1.26 25.21
CA ALA A 123 -6.04 1.40 26.65
C ALA A 123 -4.65 1.96 26.96
N ALA A 124 -3.60 1.53 26.24
CA ALA A 124 -2.25 2.05 26.40
C ALA A 124 -2.12 3.52 26.00
N LEU A 125 -2.96 3.99 25.05
CA LEU A 125 -3.07 5.41 24.67
C LEU A 125 -4.00 6.22 25.58
N GLY A 126 -4.65 5.59 26.56
CA GLY A 126 -5.66 6.23 27.41
C GLY A 126 -6.98 6.50 26.68
N VAL A 127 -7.23 5.82 25.57
CA VAL A 127 -8.47 5.91 24.80
C VAL A 127 -9.44 4.89 25.33
N HIS A 128 -10.54 5.33 25.92
CA HIS A 128 -11.56 4.46 26.53
C HIS A 128 -12.85 4.38 25.69
N ASP A 129 -12.84 4.94 24.49
CA ASP A 129 -14.01 4.89 23.58
C ASP A 129 -14.06 3.51 22.89
N PRO A 130 -15.12 2.70 23.14
CA PRO A 130 -15.23 1.38 22.51
C PRO A 130 -15.32 1.45 20.98
N ARG A 131 -15.76 2.59 20.42
CA ARG A 131 -15.80 2.81 18.96
C ARG A 131 -14.41 2.82 18.33
N PHE A 132 -13.36 3.06 19.12
CA PHE A 132 -11.99 2.97 18.63
C PHE A 132 -11.66 1.57 18.09
N ALA A 133 -12.21 0.54 18.73
CA ALA A 133 -12.07 -0.84 18.29
C ALA A 133 -12.79 -1.13 16.96
N GLU A 134 -13.81 -0.38 16.60
CA GLU A 134 -14.61 -0.55 15.39
C GLU A 134 -14.08 0.23 14.19
N ILE A 135 -13.14 1.18 14.40
CA ILE A 135 -12.61 2.02 13.32
C ILE A 135 -11.66 1.19 12.43
N PRO A 136 -11.96 1.03 11.13
CA PRO A 136 -11.07 0.33 10.24
C PRO A 136 -9.77 1.13 10.06
N ILE A 137 -8.63 0.43 10.09
CA ILE A 137 -7.34 1.04 9.74
C ILE A 137 -7.27 1.13 8.22
N GLN A 138 -7.27 2.36 7.73
CA GLN A 138 -7.25 2.66 6.31
C GLN A 138 -5.88 3.19 5.91
N VAL A 139 -5.11 2.35 5.23
CA VAL A 139 -3.81 2.74 4.69
C VAL A 139 -4.01 3.67 3.49
N GLY A 140 -3.63 4.93 3.64
CA GLY A 140 -3.66 5.94 2.58
C GLY A 140 -2.35 6.07 1.82
N ALA A 141 -1.22 5.68 2.43
CA ALA A 141 0.08 5.70 1.79
C ALA A 141 1.04 4.67 2.40
N VAL A 142 2.08 4.31 1.64
CA VAL A 142 3.17 3.44 2.09
C VAL A 142 4.50 3.99 1.60
N SER A 143 5.46 4.20 2.49
CA SER A 143 6.86 4.41 2.12
C SER A 143 7.64 3.11 2.22
N TRP A 144 8.71 2.98 1.45
CA TRP A 144 9.65 1.86 1.56
C TRP A 144 11.08 2.26 1.23
N GLY A 145 12.01 1.46 1.73
CA GLY A 145 13.44 1.58 1.42
C GLY A 145 14.24 0.49 2.10
N PRO A 146 15.56 0.44 1.88
CA PRO A 146 16.43 -0.51 2.54
C PRO A 146 16.29 -0.41 4.06
N ALA A 147 16.17 -1.55 4.71
CA ALA A 147 16.19 -1.60 6.16
C ALA A 147 17.65 -1.53 6.65
N VAL A 148 17.92 -0.60 7.56
CA VAL A 148 19.17 -0.57 8.32
C VAL A 148 18.96 -1.43 9.55
N LEU A 149 19.51 -2.65 9.53
CA LEU A 149 19.36 -3.61 10.62
C LEU A 149 20.72 -4.01 11.16
N PRO A 150 20.89 -4.09 12.47
CA PRO A 150 22.02 -4.83 13.04
C PRO A 150 21.84 -6.33 12.70
N ASP A 151 22.95 -7.04 12.63
CA ASP A 151 23.11 -8.46 12.27
C ASP A 151 21.88 -9.35 12.55
N ARG A 152 21.03 -9.47 11.55
CA ARG A 152 19.91 -10.42 11.55
C ARG A 152 20.16 -11.48 10.48
N ASP A 153 20.20 -12.72 10.92
CA ASP A 153 20.45 -13.88 10.04
C ASP A 153 19.41 -14.03 8.92
N ASP A 154 18.16 -13.64 9.18
CA ASP A 154 17.06 -13.68 8.22
C ASP A 154 17.11 -12.55 7.19
N CYS A 155 18.02 -11.58 7.34
CA CYS A 155 18.16 -10.42 6.46
C CYS A 155 19.50 -10.39 5.70
N ARG A 156 20.17 -11.53 5.53
CA ARG A 156 21.49 -11.62 4.83
C ARG A 156 21.49 -11.06 3.42
N ALA A 157 20.37 -11.21 2.70
CA ALA A 157 20.18 -10.61 1.37
C ALA A 157 19.64 -9.18 1.42
N GLY A 158 19.62 -8.57 2.60
CA GLY A 158 18.98 -7.30 2.87
C GLY A 158 17.51 -7.45 3.27
N ALA A 159 16.90 -6.34 3.60
CA ALA A 159 15.47 -6.27 3.92
C ALA A 159 14.89 -4.94 3.46
N VAL A 160 13.58 -4.89 3.28
CA VAL A 160 12.82 -3.68 3.01
C VAL A 160 12.10 -3.26 4.27
N TRP A 161 12.30 -2.02 4.68
CA TRP A 161 11.49 -1.36 5.68
C TRP A 161 10.32 -0.68 5.00
N MET A 162 9.10 -0.90 5.49
CA MET A 162 7.87 -0.30 5.02
C MET A 162 7.19 0.43 6.17
N SER A 163 6.81 1.70 5.94
CA SER A 163 5.99 2.47 6.89
C SER A 163 4.64 2.74 6.25
N PHE A 164 3.57 2.34 6.94
CA PHE A 164 2.19 2.46 6.50
C PHE A 164 1.57 3.69 7.16
N TYR A 165 0.95 4.54 6.36
CA TYR A 165 0.37 5.80 6.82
C TYR A 165 -1.14 5.76 6.72
N ALA A 166 -1.79 6.13 7.81
CA ALA A 166 -3.23 6.37 7.88
C ALA A 166 -3.53 7.88 8.00
N HIS A 167 -4.75 8.27 7.68
CA HIS A 167 -5.18 9.65 7.89
C HIS A 167 -5.15 10.00 9.38
N SER A 168 -4.60 11.17 9.72
CA SER A 168 -4.51 11.66 11.10
C SER A 168 -5.85 12.01 11.74
N ARG A 169 -6.96 11.89 11.01
CA ARG A 169 -8.34 12.10 11.47
C ARG A 169 -8.87 11.08 12.49
N MET A 170 -8.12 10.03 12.78
CA MET A 170 -8.48 9.11 13.88
C MET A 170 -8.77 9.86 15.19
N ASP A 171 -8.15 11.03 15.37
CA ASP A 171 -8.36 11.85 16.55
C ASP A 171 -9.73 12.56 16.60
N GLU A 172 -10.36 12.83 15.47
CA GLU A 172 -11.73 13.40 15.42
C GLU A 172 -12.78 12.42 15.94
N LEU A 173 -12.48 11.10 15.82
CA LEU A 173 -13.38 10.03 16.24
C LEU A 173 -13.19 9.62 17.71
N THR A 174 -12.01 9.88 18.28
CA THR A 174 -11.66 9.44 19.64
C THR A 174 -11.87 10.49 20.73
N VAL A 175 -12.06 11.75 20.35
CA VAL A 175 -12.22 12.86 21.32
C VAL A 175 -13.31 13.80 20.86
N SER A 176 -14.40 13.83 21.63
CA SER A 176 -15.54 14.70 21.34
C SER A 176 -15.18 16.20 21.41
N GLU A 177 -14.23 16.58 22.26
CA GLU A 177 -13.69 17.96 22.33
C GLU A 177 -12.21 17.92 22.77
N PRO A 178 -11.25 18.04 21.81
CA PRO A 178 -9.84 18.13 22.18
C PRO A 178 -9.56 19.44 22.92
N ASP A 179 -8.77 19.36 23.99
CA ASP A 179 -8.27 20.56 24.66
C ASP A 179 -7.37 21.42 23.74
N ASP A 180 -7.05 22.65 24.17
CA ASP A 180 -6.25 23.57 23.35
C ASP A 180 -4.83 23.07 23.07
N VAL A 181 -4.25 22.26 23.95
CA VAL A 181 -2.92 21.68 23.78
C VAL A 181 -2.97 20.62 22.68
N ARG A 182 -3.98 19.77 22.72
CA ARG A 182 -4.19 18.70 21.75
C ARG A 182 -4.53 19.24 20.37
N ARG A 183 -5.42 20.27 20.29
CA ARG A 183 -5.71 20.96 19.02
C ARG A 183 -4.47 21.59 18.39
N ARG A 184 -3.57 22.17 19.17
CA ARG A 184 -2.30 22.71 18.67
C ARG A 184 -1.37 21.60 18.19
N ALA A 185 -1.26 20.50 18.92
CA ALA A 185 -0.46 19.36 18.53
C ALA A 185 -0.95 18.76 17.19
N MET A 186 -2.28 18.63 17.03
CA MET A 186 -2.90 18.14 15.80
C MET A 186 -2.73 19.09 14.61
N ALA A 187 -2.77 20.41 14.84
CA ALA A 187 -2.60 21.41 13.77
C ALA A 187 -1.21 21.35 13.11
N ASP A 188 -0.23 20.82 13.82
CA ASP A 188 1.15 20.66 13.35
C ASP A 188 1.44 19.24 12.81
N MET A 189 0.48 18.32 12.84
CA MET A 189 0.63 16.98 12.29
C MET A 189 0.53 16.99 10.76
N PRO A 190 1.27 16.12 10.07
CA PRO A 190 1.07 15.93 8.64
C PRO A 190 -0.32 15.31 8.40
N PRO A 191 -0.87 15.42 7.18
CA PRO A 191 -2.21 14.92 6.87
C PRO A 191 -2.36 13.40 7.01
N MET A 192 -1.26 12.68 7.04
CA MET A 192 -1.17 11.25 7.34
C MET A 192 -0.07 11.00 8.35
N MET A 193 -0.26 10.01 9.21
CA MET A 193 0.70 9.60 10.24
C MET A 193 1.08 8.14 10.03
N ILE A 194 2.27 7.76 10.49
CA ILE A 194 2.67 6.36 10.56
C ILE A 194 1.71 5.65 11.50
N ASP A 195 1.03 4.64 11.00
CA ASP A 195 0.16 3.77 11.78
C ASP A 195 0.89 2.49 12.16
N ASN A 196 1.60 1.91 11.21
CA ASN A 196 2.34 0.67 11.43
C ASN A 196 3.59 0.58 10.55
N GLU A 197 4.50 -0.33 10.90
CA GLU A 197 5.72 -0.57 10.15
C GLU A 197 6.01 -2.07 10.03
N ALA A 198 6.64 -2.46 8.94
CA ALA A 198 7.09 -3.83 8.71
C ALA A 198 8.52 -3.86 8.16
N VAL A 199 9.26 -4.88 8.54
CA VAL A 199 10.54 -5.22 7.94
C VAL A 199 10.41 -6.55 7.23
N VAL A 200 10.55 -6.54 5.93
CA VAL A 200 10.41 -7.71 5.07
C VAL A 200 11.78 -8.16 4.60
N PRO A 201 12.27 -9.31 5.07
CA PRO A 201 13.52 -9.88 4.55
C PRO A 201 13.43 -10.16 3.06
N MET A 202 14.53 -9.92 2.34
CA MET A 202 14.64 -10.26 0.93
C MET A 202 15.14 -11.68 0.78
N ARG A 203 14.62 -12.38 -0.21
CA ARG A 203 15.06 -13.73 -0.51
C ARG A 203 16.48 -13.73 -1.05
N PRO A 204 17.40 -14.53 -0.46
CA PRO A 204 18.71 -14.78 -1.05
C PRO A 204 18.60 -15.49 -2.40
N ASP A 205 19.57 -15.22 -3.29
CA ASP A 205 19.63 -15.92 -4.58
C ASP A 205 19.82 -17.41 -4.38
N GLY A 206 18.97 -18.20 -5.07
CA GLY A 206 19.04 -19.65 -5.06
C GLY A 206 18.36 -20.35 -3.89
N GLU A 207 17.84 -19.63 -2.90
CA GLU A 207 17.11 -20.23 -1.79
C GLU A 207 15.59 -20.24 -2.06
N PRO A 208 14.90 -21.40 -2.02
CA PRO A 208 13.51 -21.49 -2.40
C PRO A 208 12.54 -20.95 -1.33
N ASP A 209 12.76 -21.29 -0.07
CA ASP A 209 11.87 -21.00 1.05
C ASP A 209 12.64 -20.57 2.29
N GLY A 210 12.03 -19.72 3.14
CA GLY A 210 12.65 -19.24 4.36
C GLY A 210 11.78 -18.20 5.08
N PRO A 211 12.34 -17.53 6.10
CA PRO A 211 11.63 -16.50 6.88
C PRO A 211 11.26 -15.26 6.08
N TRP A 212 11.84 -15.10 4.88
CA TRP A 212 11.49 -14.05 3.90
C TRP A 212 10.18 -14.32 3.16
N LEU A 213 9.56 -15.49 3.34
CA LEU A 213 8.30 -15.79 2.71
C LEU A 213 7.18 -14.98 3.36
N LEU A 214 6.62 -14.02 2.61
CA LEU A 214 5.45 -13.30 3.10
C LEU A 214 4.31 -14.27 3.36
N PRO A 215 3.62 -14.16 4.52
CA PRO A 215 2.43 -14.95 4.79
C PRO A 215 1.40 -14.73 3.70
N ASP A 216 0.48 -15.68 3.52
CA ASP A 216 -0.68 -15.40 2.69
C ASP A 216 -1.57 -14.35 3.38
N ALA A 217 -2.45 -13.75 2.60
CA ALA A 217 -3.29 -12.66 3.09
C ALA A 217 -4.33 -13.09 4.14
N SER A 218 -4.41 -14.37 4.49
CA SER A 218 -5.24 -14.87 5.59
C SER A 218 -4.61 -14.64 6.96
N ASP A 219 -3.28 -14.48 7.01
CA ASP A 219 -2.57 -14.11 8.22
C ASP A 219 -2.52 -12.57 8.35
N ARG A 220 -3.60 -12.00 8.85
CA ARG A 220 -3.76 -10.55 9.05
C ARG A 220 -3.34 -10.07 10.42
N THR A 221 -2.90 -10.96 11.28
CA THR A 221 -2.50 -10.67 12.66
C THR A 221 -1.12 -10.03 12.73
N THR A 222 -0.37 -10.05 11.63
CA THR A 222 0.98 -9.48 11.58
C THR A 222 1.09 -8.36 10.54
N THR A 223 1.94 -7.37 10.83
CA THR A 223 2.34 -6.31 9.89
C THR A 223 2.92 -6.82 8.58
N HIS A 224 3.38 -8.08 8.54
CA HIS A 224 3.83 -8.71 7.30
C HIS A 224 2.68 -8.91 6.29
N GLY A 225 1.44 -9.13 6.77
CA GLY A 225 0.24 -9.15 5.93
C GLY A 225 0.01 -7.81 5.22
N TRP A 226 0.39 -6.70 5.85
CA TRP A 226 0.29 -5.37 5.23
C TRP A 226 1.33 -5.16 4.13
N ALA A 227 2.49 -5.80 4.22
CA ALA A 227 3.48 -5.78 3.13
C ALA A 227 2.91 -6.35 1.83
N ALA A 228 2.00 -7.33 1.91
CA ALA A 228 1.32 -7.88 0.74
C ALA A 228 0.51 -6.81 -0.01
N LEU A 229 -0.02 -5.79 0.68
CA LEU A 229 -0.71 -4.66 0.05
C LEU A 229 0.20 -3.93 -0.95
N LEU A 230 1.41 -3.55 -0.53
CA LEU A 230 2.35 -2.82 -1.39
C LEU A 230 2.83 -3.69 -2.56
N TYR A 231 3.17 -4.95 -2.30
CA TYR A 231 3.57 -5.87 -3.35
C TYR A 231 2.44 -6.14 -4.34
N ALA A 232 1.20 -6.34 -3.86
CA ALA A 232 0.03 -6.50 -4.71
C ALA A 232 -0.18 -5.27 -5.59
N ALA A 233 -0.10 -4.06 -5.02
CA ALA A 233 -0.24 -2.81 -5.78
C ALA A 233 0.73 -2.76 -6.96
N PHE A 234 2.01 -3.06 -6.75
CA PHE A 234 3.00 -3.04 -7.82
C PHE A 234 2.94 -4.26 -8.73
N ARG A 235 2.53 -5.42 -8.24
CA ARG A 235 2.24 -6.57 -9.10
C ARG A 235 1.13 -6.26 -10.11
N LEU A 236 0.08 -5.56 -9.69
CA LEU A 236 -1.00 -5.10 -10.56
C LEU A 236 -0.54 -3.95 -11.47
N ALA A 237 0.05 -2.90 -10.90
CA ALA A 237 0.44 -1.70 -11.63
C ALA A 237 1.54 -1.94 -12.69
N LEU A 238 2.44 -2.88 -12.44
CA LEU A 238 3.57 -3.18 -13.33
C LEU A 238 3.29 -4.37 -14.27
N GLN A 239 2.18 -5.06 -14.09
CA GLN A 239 1.81 -6.17 -14.95
C GLN A 239 1.47 -5.68 -16.36
N ARG A 240 2.14 -6.25 -17.36
CA ARG A 240 1.91 -5.91 -18.76
C ARG A 240 0.46 -6.20 -19.17
N GLY A 241 -0.18 -5.22 -19.79
CA GLY A 241 -1.58 -5.32 -20.25
C GLY A 241 -2.63 -5.14 -19.16
N LEU A 242 -2.21 -4.87 -17.92
CA LEU A 242 -3.09 -4.60 -16.77
C LEU A 242 -2.94 -3.15 -16.30
N GLY A 243 -1.72 -2.71 -16.02
CA GLY A 243 -1.41 -1.38 -15.54
C GLY A 243 -0.91 -0.46 -16.65
N GLU A 244 -1.31 0.80 -16.59
CA GLU A 244 -0.76 1.90 -17.35
C GLU A 244 -0.06 2.87 -16.40
N ARG A 245 1.04 3.48 -16.87
CA ARG A 245 1.81 4.45 -16.10
C ARG A 245 1.89 5.78 -16.84
N VAL A 246 1.48 6.84 -16.16
CA VAL A 246 1.57 8.21 -16.65
C VAL A 246 2.37 9.03 -15.65
N VAL A 247 3.07 10.06 -16.11
CA VAL A 247 3.83 10.97 -15.26
C VAL A 247 3.05 12.27 -15.08
N GLU A 248 2.70 12.57 -13.82
CA GLU A 248 2.14 13.87 -13.42
C GLU A 248 3.26 14.76 -12.90
N ARG A 249 3.42 15.92 -13.51
CA ARG A 249 4.49 16.87 -13.15
C ARG A 249 4.16 17.60 -11.84
N THR A 250 5.12 17.65 -10.96
CA THR A 250 5.01 18.43 -9.72
C THR A 250 4.77 19.91 -10.04
N PRO A 251 3.72 20.55 -9.44
CA PRO A 251 3.43 21.96 -9.66
C PRO A 251 4.59 22.87 -9.26
N ARG A 252 4.84 23.94 -10.01
CA ARG A 252 5.95 24.87 -9.78
C ARG A 252 6.04 25.43 -8.34
N PRO A 253 4.93 25.78 -7.68
CA PRO A 253 4.99 26.24 -6.28
C PRO A 253 5.54 25.17 -5.33
N GLU A 254 5.13 23.91 -5.53
CA GLU A 254 5.58 22.80 -4.69
C GLU A 254 7.04 22.42 -4.99
N ARG A 255 7.49 22.46 -6.24
CA ARG A 255 8.91 22.29 -6.57
C ARG A 255 9.81 23.25 -5.78
N ARG A 256 9.39 24.54 -5.71
CA ARG A 256 10.14 25.56 -4.94
C ARG A 256 10.14 25.26 -3.43
N ARG A 257 9.06 24.72 -2.88
CA ARG A 257 8.98 24.33 -1.46
C ARG A 257 9.87 23.14 -1.18
N THR A 258 9.81 22.12 -2.05
CA THR A 258 10.63 20.92 -2.01
C THR A 258 12.14 21.28 -2.02
N GLN A 259 12.57 22.18 -2.91
CA GLN A 259 13.95 22.67 -2.95
C GLN A 259 14.35 23.39 -1.66
N ARG A 260 13.48 24.24 -1.08
CA ARG A 260 13.79 24.90 0.19
C ARG A 260 13.91 23.92 1.35
N ALA A 261 13.17 22.81 1.32
CA ALA A 261 13.29 21.74 2.29
C ALA A 261 14.55 20.86 2.07
N GLY A 262 15.36 21.13 1.04
CA GLY A 262 16.55 20.35 0.70
C GLY A 262 16.26 19.00 0.05
N LEU A 263 15.04 18.80 -0.45
CA LEU A 263 14.60 17.58 -1.10
C LEU A 263 14.83 17.63 -2.62
N PRO A 264 15.19 16.51 -3.26
CA PRO A 264 15.24 16.42 -4.72
C PRO A 264 13.85 16.53 -5.30
N GLU A 265 13.75 17.21 -6.44
CA GLU A 265 12.51 17.23 -7.23
C GLU A 265 12.20 15.83 -7.76
N ARG A 266 10.93 15.45 -7.68
CA ARG A 266 10.41 14.20 -8.24
C ARG A 266 9.02 14.45 -8.80
N ASP A 267 8.78 13.97 -10.01
CA ASP A 267 7.44 13.88 -10.57
C ASP A 267 6.74 12.61 -10.09
N THR A 268 5.42 12.63 -10.07
CA THR A 268 4.61 11.51 -9.59
C THR A 268 4.30 10.55 -10.73
N ARG A 269 4.61 9.27 -10.56
CA ARG A 269 4.18 8.20 -11.46
C ARG A 269 2.80 7.73 -11.06
N VAL A 270 1.83 7.97 -11.94
CA VAL A 270 0.44 7.57 -11.76
C VAL A 270 0.24 6.18 -12.34
N CYS A 271 -0.24 5.25 -11.52
CA CYS A 271 -0.59 3.90 -11.91
C CYS A 271 -2.12 3.80 -12.06
N ARG A 272 -2.59 3.40 -13.25
CA ARG A 272 -4.00 3.24 -13.61
C ARG A 272 -4.25 1.84 -14.15
N LEU A 273 -5.49 1.38 -14.11
CA LEU A 273 -5.87 0.21 -14.87
C LEU A 273 -5.91 0.53 -16.36
N HIS A 274 -5.30 -0.35 -17.14
CA HIS A 274 -5.42 -0.29 -18.59
C HIS A 274 -6.79 -0.85 -19.00
N ARG A 275 -7.67 -0.03 -19.54
CA ARG A 275 -8.96 -0.47 -20.06
C ARG A 275 -8.73 -1.20 -21.41
N SER A 276 -8.55 -2.51 -21.33
CA SER A 276 -8.46 -3.35 -22.53
C SER A 276 -9.85 -3.77 -22.98
N THR A 277 -10.20 -3.42 -24.21
CA THR A 277 -11.40 -3.89 -24.92
C THR A 277 -11.21 -5.25 -25.59
N SER A 278 -10.18 -6.03 -25.22
CA SER A 278 -9.90 -7.31 -25.88
C SER A 278 -10.91 -8.39 -25.49
N GLN A 279 -11.79 -8.73 -26.42
CA GLN A 279 -12.55 -9.98 -26.41
C GLN A 279 -11.58 -11.14 -26.60
N GLY A 280 -11.44 -11.99 -25.57
CA GLY A 280 -10.57 -13.15 -25.62
C GLY A 280 -11.13 -14.23 -26.57
N THR A 281 -10.46 -14.45 -27.70
CA THR A 281 -10.69 -15.63 -28.55
C THR A 281 -9.91 -16.81 -28.00
N GLY A 282 -10.47 -17.55 -27.06
CA GLY A 282 -9.89 -18.77 -26.53
C GLY A 282 -10.58 -20.00 -27.10
N THR A 283 -10.00 -20.65 -28.09
CA THR A 283 -10.39 -21.97 -28.56
C THR A 283 -9.73 -23.03 -27.69
N THR A 284 -10.42 -23.56 -26.69
CA THR A 284 -10.07 -24.84 -26.07
C THR A 284 -11.07 -25.86 -26.53
N GLY A 285 -10.59 -27.06 -27.00
CA GLY A 285 -11.36 -28.12 -27.64
C GLY A 285 -12.43 -28.80 -26.78
N ARG A 286 -13.05 -28.10 -25.86
CA ARG A 286 -14.18 -28.56 -25.07
C ARG A 286 -15.41 -27.77 -25.46
N GLU A 287 -16.46 -28.41 -25.91
CA GLU A 287 -17.74 -27.79 -26.26
C GLU A 287 -18.47 -27.38 -24.95
N TYR A 288 -18.53 -26.08 -24.69
CA TYR A 288 -19.34 -25.54 -23.60
C TYR A 288 -20.66 -25.01 -24.15
N ARG A 289 -21.77 -25.33 -23.46
CA ARG A 289 -23.13 -24.88 -23.84
C ARG A 289 -23.52 -23.56 -23.21
N HIS A 290 -22.68 -23.00 -22.31
CA HIS A 290 -22.92 -21.78 -21.56
C HIS A 290 -21.66 -20.94 -21.46
N ARG A 291 -21.84 -19.66 -21.25
CA ARG A 291 -20.79 -18.73 -20.79
C ARG A 291 -20.87 -18.57 -19.28
N TRP A 292 -19.75 -18.30 -18.65
CA TRP A 292 -19.67 -17.98 -17.23
C TRP A 292 -18.57 -16.94 -16.97
N ILE A 293 -18.76 -16.17 -15.89
CA ILE A 293 -17.77 -15.20 -15.45
C ILE A 293 -16.74 -15.91 -14.58
N THR A 294 -15.46 -15.78 -14.93
CA THR A 294 -14.35 -16.19 -14.09
C THR A 294 -13.91 -14.98 -13.28
N ARG A 295 -13.99 -15.05 -11.95
CA ARG A 295 -13.52 -13.96 -11.08
C ARG A 295 -12.01 -13.76 -11.24
N GLY A 296 -11.54 -12.52 -10.99
CA GLY A 296 -10.12 -12.22 -10.93
C GLY A 296 -9.46 -13.06 -9.82
N HIS A 297 -8.27 -13.55 -10.09
CA HIS A 297 -7.52 -14.37 -9.12
C HIS A 297 -6.02 -14.33 -9.40
N TRP A 298 -5.23 -14.60 -8.37
CA TRP A 298 -3.79 -14.78 -8.52
C TRP A 298 -3.47 -16.15 -9.07
N ARG A 299 -2.48 -16.20 -9.97
CA ARG A 299 -1.87 -17.41 -10.46
C ARG A 299 -0.38 -17.41 -10.11
N SER A 300 0.12 -18.50 -9.55
CA SER A 300 1.54 -18.71 -9.33
C SER A 300 2.23 -19.02 -10.67
N GLN A 301 2.71 -17.97 -11.35
CA GLN A 301 3.32 -18.07 -12.68
C GLN A 301 4.79 -18.49 -12.56
N PRO A 302 5.24 -19.54 -13.30
CA PRO A 302 6.65 -19.84 -13.44
C PRO A 302 7.40 -18.67 -14.08
N TRP A 303 8.58 -18.35 -13.56
CA TRP A 303 9.44 -17.30 -14.11
C TRP A 303 10.92 -17.55 -13.75
N GLY A 304 11.82 -16.70 -14.26
CA GLY A 304 13.25 -16.83 -14.05
C GLY A 304 13.90 -17.95 -14.91
N PRO A 305 15.18 -18.23 -14.71
CA PRO A 305 15.92 -19.26 -15.44
C PRO A 305 15.24 -20.62 -15.27
N GLY A 306 14.94 -21.29 -16.39
CA GLY A 306 14.28 -22.61 -16.37
C GLY A 306 12.87 -22.63 -15.77
N GLY A 307 12.25 -21.49 -15.47
CA GLY A 307 10.90 -21.43 -14.87
C GLY A 307 10.81 -22.01 -13.45
N GLN A 308 11.92 -22.04 -12.72
CA GLN A 308 11.99 -22.62 -11.38
C GLN A 308 11.39 -21.72 -10.30
N LEU A 309 11.38 -20.41 -10.52
CA LEU A 309 10.81 -19.46 -9.59
C LEU A 309 9.29 -19.31 -9.80
N ARG A 310 8.59 -18.88 -8.78
CA ARG A 310 7.15 -18.63 -8.81
C ARG A 310 6.90 -17.14 -8.52
N ARG A 311 6.01 -16.53 -9.31
CA ARG A 311 5.65 -15.13 -9.14
C ARG A 311 4.13 -14.97 -9.22
N PRO A 312 3.50 -14.31 -8.25
CA PRO A 312 2.09 -13.98 -8.33
C PRO A 312 1.80 -13.12 -9.56
N THR A 313 0.86 -13.56 -10.38
CA THR A 313 0.39 -12.85 -11.59
C THR A 313 -1.13 -12.78 -11.51
N TRP A 314 -1.69 -11.60 -11.65
CA TRP A 314 -3.13 -11.42 -11.60
C TRP A 314 -3.78 -11.82 -12.92
N ILE A 315 -4.79 -12.66 -12.84
CA ILE A 315 -5.64 -13.00 -13.97
C ILE A 315 -6.94 -12.24 -13.80
N HIS A 316 -7.22 -11.36 -14.76
CA HIS A 316 -8.44 -10.57 -14.75
C HIS A 316 -9.70 -11.42 -14.82
N GLN A 317 -10.77 -10.86 -14.26
CA GLN A 317 -12.12 -11.33 -14.52
C GLN A 317 -12.35 -11.36 -16.04
N HIS A 318 -12.85 -12.47 -16.54
CA HIS A 318 -13.18 -12.64 -17.95
C HIS A 318 -14.32 -13.63 -18.13
N ILE A 319 -15.04 -13.47 -19.24
CA ILE A 319 -16.13 -14.37 -19.61
C ILE A 319 -15.52 -15.54 -20.40
N LYS A 320 -15.80 -16.77 -19.98
CA LYS A 320 -15.44 -18.02 -20.67
C LYS A 320 -16.68 -18.63 -21.31
N GLY A 321 -16.46 -19.39 -22.37
CA GLY A 321 -17.49 -20.12 -23.12
C GLY A 321 -17.72 -19.54 -24.52
N PRO A 322 -18.51 -20.21 -25.37
CA PRO A 322 -18.81 -19.78 -26.73
C PRO A 322 -19.50 -18.41 -26.76
N VAL A 323 -19.14 -17.56 -27.71
CA VAL A 323 -19.64 -16.18 -27.80
C VAL A 323 -21.18 -16.12 -27.86
N ASP A 324 -21.78 -17.09 -28.55
CA ASP A 324 -23.22 -17.15 -28.77
C ASP A 324 -24.00 -17.95 -27.71
N ALA A 325 -23.31 -18.52 -26.72
CA ALA A 325 -23.96 -19.30 -25.66
C ALA A 325 -24.54 -18.37 -24.56
N PRO A 326 -25.65 -18.77 -23.91
CA PRO A 326 -26.23 -17.98 -22.82
C PRO A 326 -25.27 -17.89 -21.64
N LEU A 327 -25.24 -16.72 -20.97
CA LEU A 327 -24.45 -16.50 -19.76
C LEU A 327 -25.20 -17.13 -18.57
N LEU A 328 -24.58 -18.10 -17.90
CA LEU A 328 -25.09 -18.63 -16.65
C LEU A 328 -25.04 -17.53 -15.58
N GLY A 329 -26.20 -17.15 -15.06
CA GLY A 329 -26.32 -16.18 -14.00
C GLY A 329 -25.81 -16.76 -12.67
N GLY A 330 -24.64 -16.27 -12.26
CA GLY A 330 -24.22 -16.30 -10.87
C GLY A 330 -24.07 -14.86 -10.45
N ASP A 331 -24.54 -14.50 -9.27
CA ASP A 331 -24.54 -13.20 -8.62
C ASP A 331 -24.46 -11.97 -9.57
N ARG A 332 -25.46 -11.10 -9.51
CA ARG A 332 -25.58 -9.91 -10.35
C ARG A 332 -24.30 -9.10 -10.34
N VAL A 333 -23.49 -9.22 -11.38
CA VAL A 333 -22.42 -8.25 -11.69
C VAL A 333 -23.11 -7.15 -12.49
N THR A 334 -23.26 -5.97 -11.91
CA THR A 334 -23.65 -4.77 -12.64
C THR A 334 -22.45 -4.36 -13.51
N ILE A 335 -22.49 -4.68 -14.79
CA ILE A 335 -21.58 -4.09 -15.77
C ILE A 335 -22.12 -2.69 -16.00
N VAL A 336 -21.45 -1.69 -15.46
CA VAL A 336 -21.70 -0.29 -15.83
C VAL A 336 -21.05 -0.10 -17.19
N ASP A 337 -21.83 -0.28 -18.24
CA ASP A 337 -21.46 0.11 -19.59
C ASP A 337 -21.65 1.63 -19.66
N ALA A 338 -20.56 2.39 -19.64
CA ALA A 338 -20.59 3.81 -19.94
C ALA A 338 -20.72 3.97 -21.46
N SER A 339 -21.92 3.69 -21.99
CA SER A 339 -22.27 4.13 -23.32
C SER A 339 -22.36 5.66 -23.30
N GLU A 340 -21.57 6.29 -24.18
CA GLU A 340 -21.63 7.69 -24.50
C GLU A 340 -23.08 8.11 -24.81
N GLU A 341 -23.69 8.89 -23.93
CA GLU A 341 -24.86 9.68 -24.31
C GLU A 341 -24.36 10.76 -25.29
N ASN A 342 -24.58 10.51 -26.58
CA ASN A 342 -24.57 11.53 -27.59
C ASN A 342 -25.61 12.60 -27.20
N TYR A 343 -25.14 13.72 -26.70
CA TYR A 343 -25.92 14.92 -26.56
C TYR A 343 -26.02 15.55 -27.98
N ASP A 344 -26.98 15.09 -28.78
CA ASP A 344 -27.39 15.77 -30.00
C ASP A 344 -28.22 17.00 -29.62
N GLY A 345 -27.53 18.15 -29.58
CA GLY A 345 -28.18 19.44 -29.51
C GLY A 345 -28.82 19.78 -30.83
N GLN A 346 -30.12 20.04 -30.84
CA GLN A 346 -30.81 20.78 -31.88
C GLN A 346 -31.92 21.65 -31.29
N PRO A 347 -32.33 22.67 -32.06
CA PRO A 347 -31.82 24.06 -32.12
C PRO A 347 -32.62 25.00 -31.25
#